data_68c7ac6835cda5d27725caea187dfebb
#
_entry.id   68c7ac6835cda5d27725caea187dfebb
#
_cell.length_a   1.000
_cell.length_b   1.000
_cell.length_c   1.000
_cell.angle_alpha   90.00
_cell.angle_beta   90.00
_cell.angle_gamma   90.00
#
_symmetry.space_group_name_H-M   'P 1'
#
loop_
_entity.id
_entity.type
_entity.pdbx_description
1 polymer ?
#
loop_
_entity_poly.entity_id
_entity_poly.type
_entity_poly.pdbx_seq_one_letter_code
_entity_poly.pdbx_strand_id
1 'polypeptide(L)'
;MERTENLIMQEDRWKPLKEMNLTDDFLFDVATAELENCKTIIELSTGLRLKSLKWKEGQKVIHNIPGKRGIRMDFVAESEDGRVFDVEMQNRKEGNIPKRTRFYQALMDAPMLKSGEKGFDKLKPLFIIVICDYDPYGMKKYCYTFESRCKEQPDLLLGDEVTKLFLSTKGENEDEVSKELVDFLHYITESNEHGLPEECDERLRRLHESIQEIKTSTSVEVEYMKMEERERLVKEEAIERGLREGRIRGREEGREEGRKEGERIGEERLANLLMKLSKQNRQEDSIKALEDLEYRKKLYEEFGV
;
A
#
# COMPACT_ATOMS: atom_id res chain seq x y z
N MET A 1 -27.23 -8.62 4.87
CA MET A 1 -26.46 -9.51 4.01
C MET A 1 -26.46 -9.02 2.57
N GLU A 2 -27.56 -8.88 1.85
CA GLU A 2 -27.64 -8.40 0.46
C GLU A 2 -27.02 -7.00 0.20
N ARG A 3 -27.05 -6.07 1.16
CA ARG A 3 -26.42 -4.75 1.01
C ARG A 3 -24.88 -4.80 1.06
N THR A 4 -24.31 -5.75 1.78
CA THR A 4 -22.86 -5.93 1.90
C THR A 4 -22.31 -6.68 0.69
N GLU A 5 -23.05 -7.64 0.16
CA GLU A 5 -22.72 -8.35 -1.08
C GLU A 5 -22.79 -7.42 -2.30
N ASN A 6 -23.76 -6.51 -2.36
CA ASN A 6 -23.85 -5.51 -3.44
C ASN A 6 -22.77 -4.42 -3.39
N LEU A 7 -22.23 -4.07 -2.21
CA LEU A 7 -21.09 -3.13 -2.10
C LEU A 7 -19.77 -3.77 -2.55
N ILE A 8 -19.60 -5.08 -2.34
CA ILE A 8 -18.40 -5.83 -2.74
C ILE A 8 -18.37 -6.07 -4.25
N MET A 9 -19.54 -6.21 -4.88
CA MET A 9 -19.67 -6.47 -6.32
C MET A 9 -19.55 -5.23 -7.21
N GLN A 10 -19.55 -4.00 -6.68
CA GLN A 10 -19.54 -2.77 -7.49
C GLN A 10 -18.14 -2.15 -7.72
N GLU A 11 -17.08 -2.61 -7.04
CA GLU A 11 -15.74 -1.99 -7.14
C GLU A 11 -14.70 -2.77 -7.97
N ASP A 12 -14.95 -4.01 -8.36
CA ASP A 12 -14.00 -4.80 -9.16
C ASP A 12 -14.48 -4.95 -10.62
N ARG A 13 -14.62 -3.82 -11.32
CA ARG A 13 -14.83 -3.89 -12.77
C ARG A 13 -13.49 -4.15 -13.44
N TRP A 14 -13.31 -5.37 -13.97
CA TRP A 14 -12.17 -5.73 -14.78
C TRP A 14 -11.92 -4.67 -15.88
N LYS A 15 -10.71 -4.08 -15.88
CA LYS A 15 -10.31 -3.08 -16.87
C LYS A 15 -9.58 -3.78 -18.00
N PRO A 16 -10.08 -3.76 -19.24
CA PRO A 16 -9.41 -4.39 -20.37
C PRO A 16 -7.98 -3.84 -20.55
N LEU A 17 -7.03 -4.71 -20.91
CA LEU A 17 -5.63 -4.35 -21.11
C LEU A 17 -5.45 -3.13 -22.03
N LYS A 18 -6.23 -3.05 -23.10
CA LYS A 18 -6.22 -1.92 -24.06
C LYS A 18 -6.66 -0.58 -23.46
N GLU A 19 -7.43 -0.60 -22.37
CA GLU A 19 -7.89 0.62 -21.67
C GLU A 19 -6.98 1.05 -20.54
N MET A 20 -5.96 0.24 -20.19
CA MET A 20 -5.00 0.57 -19.15
C MET A 20 -4.11 1.74 -19.57
N ASN A 21 -3.62 2.46 -18.57
CA ASN A 21 -2.59 3.48 -18.71
C ASN A 21 -1.32 3.04 -17.97
N LEU A 22 -0.20 3.72 -18.19
CA LEU A 22 1.03 3.44 -17.43
C LEU A 22 0.90 3.72 -15.93
N THR A 23 -0.19 4.35 -15.49
CA THR A 23 -0.56 4.44 -14.07
C THR A 23 -1.12 3.13 -13.50
N ASP A 24 -1.53 2.19 -14.34
CA ASP A 24 -2.00 0.86 -13.91
C ASP A 24 -0.80 -0.05 -13.63
N ASP A 25 -0.70 -0.59 -12.42
CA ASP A 25 0.45 -1.36 -11.92
C ASP A 25 0.86 -2.50 -12.88
N PHE A 26 -0.11 -3.26 -13.41
CA PHE A 26 0.17 -4.36 -14.32
C PHE A 26 0.82 -3.88 -15.63
N LEU A 27 0.26 -2.83 -16.26
CA LEU A 27 0.83 -2.31 -17.51
C LEU A 27 2.22 -1.72 -17.27
N PHE A 28 2.43 -1.03 -16.16
CA PHE A 28 3.74 -0.49 -15.79
C PHE A 28 4.78 -1.60 -15.60
N ASP A 29 4.43 -2.66 -14.88
CA ASP A 29 5.29 -3.84 -14.67
C ASP A 29 5.70 -4.51 -16.00
N VAL A 30 4.73 -4.73 -16.88
CA VAL A 30 4.99 -5.35 -18.19
C VAL A 30 5.81 -4.42 -19.08
N ALA A 31 5.48 -3.13 -19.12
CA ALA A 31 6.22 -2.14 -19.90
C ALA A 31 7.69 -2.03 -19.45
N THR A 32 7.89 -2.02 -18.13
CA THR A 32 9.24 -1.98 -17.54
C THR A 32 9.93 -3.34 -17.54
N ALA A 33 9.33 -4.41 -18.07
CA ALA A 33 10.04 -5.64 -18.39
C ALA A 33 11.14 -5.39 -19.46
N GLU A 34 10.93 -4.46 -20.37
CA GLU A 34 11.88 -4.09 -21.41
C GLU A 34 12.89 -3.05 -20.92
N LEU A 35 14.19 -3.32 -21.15
CA LEU A 35 15.29 -2.46 -20.67
C LEU A 35 15.27 -1.06 -21.31
N GLU A 36 14.91 -0.97 -22.59
CA GLU A 36 14.82 0.31 -23.31
C GLU A 36 13.68 1.19 -22.79
N ASN A 37 12.55 0.59 -22.40
CA ASN A 37 11.47 1.32 -21.77
C ASN A 37 11.91 1.88 -20.39
N CYS A 38 12.61 1.09 -19.58
CA CYS A 38 13.18 1.54 -18.31
C CYS A 38 14.12 2.73 -18.52
N LYS A 39 15.03 2.62 -19.50
CA LYS A 39 15.96 3.69 -19.84
C LYS A 39 15.21 4.96 -20.26
N THR A 40 14.22 4.83 -21.12
CA THR A 40 13.38 5.93 -21.58
C THR A 40 12.66 6.62 -20.41
N ILE A 41 12.03 5.87 -19.53
CA ILE A 41 11.34 6.39 -18.34
C ILE A 41 12.33 7.18 -17.47
N ILE A 42 13.51 6.62 -17.17
CA ILE A 42 14.54 7.31 -16.38
C ILE A 42 14.98 8.61 -17.09
N GLU A 43 15.29 8.56 -18.38
CA GLU A 43 15.75 9.72 -19.11
C GLU A 43 14.73 10.85 -19.19
N LEU A 44 13.45 10.52 -19.43
CA LEU A 44 12.37 11.51 -19.49
C LEU A 44 12.05 12.07 -18.09
N SER A 45 12.17 11.26 -17.04
CA SER A 45 11.94 11.67 -15.65
C SER A 45 13.04 12.57 -15.10
N THR A 46 14.29 12.37 -15.51
CA THR A 46 15.46 13.04 -14.91
C THR A 46 16.07 14.12 -15.80
N GLY A 47 15.73 14.13 -17.09
CA GLY A 47 16.43 14.95 -18.11
C GLY A 47 17.83 14.44 -18.45
N LEU A 48 18.30 13.37 -17.82
CA LEU A 48 19.61 12.78 -18.10
C LEU A 48 19.61 12.06 -19.45
N ARG A 49 20.80 11.91 -20.04
CA ARG A 49 21.04 11.03 -21.20
C ARG A 49 21.89 9.86 -20.73
N LEU A 50 21.38 8.65 -20.89
CA LEU A 50 22.06 7.42 -20.50
C LEU A 50 22.57 6.72 -21.76
N LYS A 51 23.81 6.24 -21.71
CA LYS A 51 24.35 5.42 -22.81
C LYS A 51 23.63 4.08 -22.87
N SER A 52 23.58 3.38 -21.73
CA SER A 52 22.89 2.10 -21.58
C SER A 52 22.62 1.82 -20.11
N LEU A 53 21.73 0.84 -19.84
CA LEU A 53 21.58 0.23 -18.55
C LEU A 53 22.36 -1.10 -18.53
N LYS A 54 23.13 -1.35 -17.47
CA LYS A 54 23.89 -2.60 -17.28
C LYS A 54 23.00 -3.75 -16.87
N TRP A 55 22.11 -3.47 -15.94
CA TRP A 55 21.15 -4.43 -15.42
C TRP A 55 19.90 -3.72 -14.90
N LYS A 56 18.87 -4.50 -14.72
CA LYS A 56 17.60 -4.12 -14.16
C LYS A 56 17.01 -5.28 -13.39
N GLU A 57 16.42 -4.99 -12.25
CA GLU A 57 15.57 -5.90 -11.49
C GLU A 57 14.15 -5.31 -11.42
N GLY A 58 13.18 -5.96 -12.04
CA GLY A 58 11.75 -5.63 -11.90
C GLY A 58 11.19 -6.28 -10.65
N GLN A 59 10.22 -5.61 -9.98
CA GLN A 59 9.55 -6.08 -8.77
C GLN A 59 10.53 -6.64 -7.71
N LYS A 60 11.62 -5.91 -7.49
CA LYS A 60 12.65 -6.32 -6.54
C LYS A 60 12.09 -6.42 -5.12
N VAL A 61 12.03 -7.63 -4.60
CA VAL A 61 11.68 -7.86 -3.20
C VAL A 61 12.95 -7.95 -2.38
N ILE A 62 13.14 -7.03 -1.46
CA ILE A 62 14.31 -7.01 -0.56
C ILE A 62 13.86 -7.40 0.85
N HIS A 63 14.39 -8.54 1.35
CA HIS A 63 14.24 -9.01 2.71
C HIS A 63 15.62 -9.10 3.37
N ASN A 64 16.15 -7.98 3.82
CA ASN A 64 17.50 -7.97 4.41
C ASN A 64 17.55 -8.46 5.85
N ILE A 65 16.43 -8.51 6.57
CA ILE A 65 16.37 -8.89 7.97
C ILE A 65 15.18 -9.82 8.19
N PRO A 66 15.39 -11.07 8.63
CA PRO A 66 14.30 -11.99 8.98
C PRO A 66 13.34 -11.37 10.00
N GLY A 67 12.03 -11.49 9.77
CA GLY A 67 11.00 -10.95 10.67
C GLY A 67 10.78 -9.43 10.58
N LYS A 68 11.44 -8.72 9.66
CA LYS A 68 11.18 -7.32 9.35
C LYS A 68 10.40 -7.18 8.04
N ARG A 69 9.75 -6.02 7.87
CA ARG A 69 9.02 -5.71 6.65
C ARG A 69 9.97 -5.70 5.46
N GLY A 70 9.72 -6.55 4.47
CA GLY A 70 10.31 -6.44 3.14
C GLY A 70 9.66 -5.30 2.36
N ILE A 71 10.28 -4.92 1.26
CA ILE A 71 9.73 -3.99 0.28
C ILE A 71 9.69 -4.65 -1.08
N ARG A 72 8.75 -4.23 -1.89
CA ARG A 72 8.68 -4.49 -3.31
C ARG A 72 8.87 -3.16 -4.00
N MET A 73 9.88 -3.04 -4.84
CA MET A 73 10.16 -1.89 -5.70
C MET A 73 9.71 -2.23 -7.12
N ASP A 74 9.18 -1.26 -7.85
CA ASP A 74 8.67 -1.51 -9.19
C ASP A 74 9.82 -1.87 -10.12
N PHE A 75 10.85 -1.04 -10.22
CA PHE A 75 12.12 -1.48 -10.81
C PHE A 75 13.33 -0.70 -10.31
N VAL A 76 14.47 -1.38 -10.27
CA VAL A 76 15.78 -0.80 -9.98
C VAL A 76 16.71 -1.09 -11.15
N ALA A 77 17.47 -0.11 -11.58
CA ALA A 77 18.41 -0.24 -12.68
C ALA A 77 19.75 0.44 -12.38
N GLU A 78 20.83 -0.06 -12.98
CA GLU A 78 22.15 0.57 -12.94
C GLU A 78 22.58 0.94 -14.34
N SER A 79 22.99 2.21 -14.53
CA SER A 79 23.57 2.69 -15.77
C SER A 79 25.03 2.26 -15.93
N GLU A 80 25.53 2.35 -17.17
CA GLU A 80 26.92 1.99 -17.49
C GLU A 80 27.95 2.83 -16.72
N ASP A 81 27.64 4.07 -16.41
CA ASP A 81 28.47 4.97 -15.60
C ASP A 81 28.32 4.79 -14.08
N GLY A 82 27.56 3.78 -13.63
CA GLY A 82 27.47 3.36 -12.25
C GLY A 82 26.39 4.03 -11.42
N ARG A 83 25.56 4.90 -11.99
CA ARG A 83 24.41 5.48 -11.28
C ARG A 83 23.31 4.43 -11.08
N VAL A 84 22.66 4.44 -9.93
CA VAL A 84 21.55 3.55 -9.59
C VAL A 84 20.25 4.34 -9.60
N PHE A 85 19.21 3.77 -10.17
CA PHE A 85 17.88 4.36 -10.30
C PHE A 85 16.86 3.39 -9.69
N ASP A 86 16.05 3.91 -8.79
CA ASP A 86 14.84 3.29 -8.25
C ASP A 86 13.65 4.08 -8.79
N VAL A 87 12.74 3.43 -9.49
CA VAL A 87 11.57 4.07 -10.10
C VAL A 87 10.30 3.41 -9.60
N GLU A 88 9.41 4.23 -9.08
CA GLU A 88 8.16 3.84 -8.43
C GLU A 88 6.98 4.55 -9.06
N MET A 89 5.91 3.83 -9.42
CA MET A 89 4.62 4.38 -9.81
C MET A 89 3.67 4.43 -8.61
N GLN A 90 3.04 5.56 -8.39
CA GLN A 90 2.09 5.78 -7.29
C GLN A 90 0.77 6.34 -7.80
N ASN A 91 -0.22 5.47 -8.00
CA ASN A 91 -1.55 5.84 -8.47
C ASN A 91 -2.50 6.27 -7.35
N ARG A 92 -2.14 6.07 -6.08
CA ARG A 92 -2.93 6.44 -4.90
C ARG A 92 -2.10 7.23 -3.90
N LYS A 93 -2.75 8.21 -3.25
CA LYS A 93 -2.11 8.99 -2.19
C LYS A 93 -1.94 8.12 -0.93
N GLU A 94 -0.78 7.51 -0.81
CA GLU A 94 -0.37 6.79 0.40
C GLU A 94 0.38 7.70 1.37
N GLY A 95 0.13 7.53 2.67
CA GLY A 95 0.87 8.26 3.69
C GLY A 95 2.33 7.79 3.78
N ASN A 96 3.25 8.73 4.11
CA ASN A 96 4.65 8.44 4.41
C ASN A 96 5.56 8.01 3.25
N ILE A 97 5.25 8.35 1.99
CA ILE A 97 6.15 8.09 0.86
C ILE A 97 7.57 8.62 1.11
N PRO A 98 7.80 9.85 1.65
CA PRO A 98 9.15 10.32 1.98
C PRO A 98 9.90 9.42 2.98
N LYS A 99 9.21 8.79 3.93
CA LYS A 99 9.83 7.83 4.85
C LYS A 99 10.10 6.48 4.16
N ARG A 100 9.24 6.10 3.23
CA ARG A 100 9.42 4.89 2.41
C ARG A 100 10.66 5.03 1.54
N THR A 101 10.86 6.14 0.83
CA THR A 101 12.05 6.36 0.00
C THR A 101 13.35 6.36 0.83
N ARG A 102 13.33 6.89 2.07
CA ARG A 102 14.48 6.78 2.97
C ARG A 102 14.80 5.32 3.33
N PHE A 103 13.78 4.50 3.53
CA PHE A 103 13.96 3.08 3.81
C PHE A 103 14.47 2.32 2.58
N TYR A 104 13.98 2.65 1.40
CA TYR A 104 14.45 2.09 0.13
C TYR A 104 15.92 2.38 -0.09
N GLN A 105 16.35 3.64 0.09
CA GLN A 105 17.76 4.01 0.04
C GLN A 105 18.61 3.12 0.95
N ALA A 106 18.26 2.96 2.21
CA ALA A 106 19.02 2.14 3.15
C ALA A 106 19.12 0.65 2.71
N LEU A 107 18.07 0.12 2.11
CA LEU A 107 18.05 -1.26 1.61
C LEU A 107 18.85 -1.43 0.31
N MET A 108 18.97 -0.40 -0.51
CA MET A 108 19.82 -0.41 -1.70
C MET A 108 21.30 -0.22 -1.34
N ASP A 109 21.61 0.64 -0.38
CA ASP A 109 22.97 0.94 0.03
C ASP A 109 23.62 -0.24 0.80
N ALA A 110 22.87 -0.86 1.72
CA ALA A 110 23.41 -1.89 2.60
C ALA A 110 24.09 -3.08 1.88
N PRO A 111 23.56 -3.64 0.78
CA PRO A 111 24.22 -4.73 0.05
C PRO A 111 25.49 -4.31 -0.72
N MET A 112 25.71 -3.01 -0.95
CA MET A 112 26.91 -2.54 -1.65
C MET A 112 28.17 -2.63 -0.82
N LEU A 113 28.01 -2.70 0.52
CA LEU A 113 29.13 -2.75 1.47
C LEU A 113 29.23 -4.15 2.11
N LYS A 114 30.42 -4.75 2.02
CA LYS A 114 30.71 -6.04 2.67
C LYS A 114 31.28 -5.83 4.06
N SER A 115 31.06 -6.81 4.94
CA SER A 115 31.69 -6.81 6.27
C SER A 115 33.22 -6.75 6.16
N GLY A 116 33.81 -5.81 6.90
CA GLY A 116 35.28 -5.59 6.89
C GLY A 116 35.79 -4.62 5.83
N GLU A 117 34.93 -4.09 4.96
CA GLU A 117 35.33 -3.02 4.03
C GLU A 117 35.61 -1.71 4.79
N LYS A 118 36.67 -1.01 4.35
CA LYS A 118 37.04 0.29 4.91
C LYS A 118 36.55 1.38 3.95
N GLY A 119 35.76 2.32 4.47
CA GLY A 119 35.21 3.43 3.71
C GLY A 119 33.86 3.13 3.03
N PHE A 120 33.28 4.16 2.44
CA PHE A 120 31.94 4.15 1.82
C PHE A 120 31.96 4.48 0.33
N ASP A 121 33.15 4.50 -0.29
CA ASP A 121 33.37 4.89 -1.70
C ASP A 121 32.70 3.93 -2.71
N LYS A 122 32.18 2.80 -2.24
CA LYS A 122 31.42 1.85 -3.07
C LYS A 122 29.94 2.20 -3.18
N LEU A 123 29.45 3.09 -2.31
CA LEU A 123 28.10 3.61 -2.50
C LEU A 123 28.05 4.40 -3.81
N LYS A 124 27.00 4.18 -4.58
CA LYS A 124 26.84 4.74 -5.90
C LYS A 124 25.91 5.92 -5.86
N PRO A 125 26.05 6.89 -6.77
CA PRO A 125 25.04 7.93 -6.94
C PRO A 125 23.66 7.28 -7.15
N LEU A 126 22.68 7.70 -6.35
CA LEU A 126 21.35 7.08 -6.26
C LEU A 126 20.26 8.09 -6.60
N PHE A 127 19.41 7.71 -7.56
CA PHE A 127 18.20 8.43 -7.91
C PHE A 127 16.98 7.60 -7.48
N ILE A 128 16.12 8.18 -6.64
CA ILE A 128 14.82 7.61 -6.29
C ILE A 128 13.75 8.46 -6.96
N ILE A 129 13.09 7.90 -7.95
CA ILE A 129 12.10 8.56 -8.80
C ILE A 129 10.73 8.01 -8.43
N VAL A 130 9.86 8.87 -7.91
CA VAL A 130 8.48 8.51 -7.55
C VAL A 130 7.55 9.27 -8.49
N ILE A 131 6.88 8.57 -9.38
CA ILE A 131 5.90 9.12 -10.30
C ILE A 131 4.52 9.02 -9.65
N CYS A 132 3.87 10.16 -9.40
CA CYS A 132 2.59 10.23 -8.69
C CYS A 132 1.46 10.64 -9.65
N ASP A 133 0.37 9.87 -9.70
CA ASP A 133 -0.86 10.32 -10.39
C ASP A 133 -1.70 11.26 -9.51
N TYR A 134 -1.02 12.03 -8.69
CA TYR A 134 -1.56 13.10 -7.85
C TYR A 134 -0.43 14.07 -7.49
N ASP A 135 -0.77 15.27 -6.99
CA ASP A 135 0.24 16.19 -6.45
C ASP A 135 0.61 15.79 -5.02
N PRO A 136 1.85 15.30 -4.78
CA PRO A 136 2.28 14.81 -3.47
C PRO A 136 2.45 15.91 -2.42
N TYR A 137 2.68 17.16 -2.83
CA TYR A 137 2.97 18.28 -1.94
C TYR A 137 1.95 19.42 -2.01
N GLY A 138 1.03 19.40 -2.97
CA GLY A 138 -0.04 20.40 -3.11
C GLY A 138 0.43 21.75 -3.64
N MET A 139 1.62 21.82 -4.28
CA MET A 139 2.20 23.06 -4.81
C MET A 139 2.07 23.14 -6.35
N LYS A 140 1.36 22.22 -6.97
CA LYS A 140 1.06 22.15 -8.40
C LYS A 140 2.31 22.17 -9.28
N LYS A 141 3.39 21.50 -8.85
CA LYS A 141 4.62 21.37 -9.63
C LYS A 141 4.67 19.98 -10.28
N TYR A 142 5.18 19.93 -11.53
CA TYR A 142 5.45 18.67 -12.21
C TYR A 142 6.60 17.88 -11.59
N CYS A 143 7.59 18.59 -11.00
CA CYS A 143 8.74 17.96 -10.38
C CYS A 143 9.11 18.64 -9.07
N TYR A 144 9.38 17.81 -8.05
CA TYR A 144 9.94 18.19 -6.76
C TYR A 144 11.24 17.43 -6.56
N THR A 145 12.37 18.15 -6.58
CA THR A 145 13.70 17.56 -6.38
C THR A 145 14.17 17.79 -4.95
N PHE A 146 14.59 16.72 -4.30
CA PHE A 146 15.13 16.74 -2.94
C PHE A 146 16.57 16.23 -2.92
N GLU A 147 17.44 17.05 -2.35
CA GLU A 147 18.85 16.77 -2.09
C GLU A 147 19.17 17.22 -0.66
N SER A 148 20.17 16.60 -0.04
CA SER A 148 20.62 17.00 1.30
C SER A 148 21.43 18.29 1.23
N ARG A 149 20.98 19.35 1.92
CA ARG A 149 21.62 20.66 1.93
C ARG A 149 21.90 21.15 3.36
N CYS A 150 22.97 21.95 3.50
CA CYS A 150 23.29 22.58 4.78
C CYS A 150 22.24 23.65 5.11
N LYS A 151 21.67 23.58 6.32
CA LYS A 151 20.65 24.54 6.76
C LYS A 151 21.22 25.97 6.93
N GLU A 152 22.46 26.06 7.41
CA GLU A 152 23.16 27.32 7.65
C GLU A 152 23.70 27.93 6.37
N GLN A 153 23.92 27.12 5.34
CA GLN A 153 24.40 27.53 4.00
C GLN A 153 23.62 26.76 2.92
N PRO A 154 22.44 27.25 2.48
CA PRO A 154 21.52 26.48 1.60
C PRO A 154 22.09 26.07 0.25
N ASP A 155 23.10 26.78 -0.27
CA ASP A 155 23.77 26.45 -1.52
C ASP A 155 24.79 25.31 -1.38
N LEU A 156 25.17 24.93 -0.14
CA LEU A 156 26.10 23.84 0.13
C LEU A 156 25.38 22.50 0.13
N LEU A 157 25.66 21.66 -0.85
CA LEU A 157 25.22 20.27 -0.89
C LEU A 157 26.00 19.42 0.12
N LEU A 158 25.33 18.42 0.71
CA LEU A 158 25.99 17.44 1.59
C LEU A 158 27.01 16.56 0.82
N GLY A 159 26.73 16.30 -0.48
CA GLY A 159 27.59 15.48 -1.32
C GLY A 159 27.43 13.98 -1.08
N ASP A 160 26.27 13.57 -0.58
CA ASP A 160 25.91 12.16 -0.37
C ASP A 160 25.45 11.45 -1.68
N GLU A 161 25.42 12.21 -2.79
CA GLU A 161 25.04 11.74 -4.14
C GLU A 161 23.67 11.05 -4.22
N VAL A 162 22.74 11.43 -3.32
CA VAL A 162 21.37 10.95 -3.32
C VAL A 162 20.43 12.04 -3.80
N THR A 163 19.69 11.75 -4.87
CA THR A 163 18.64 12.61 -5.41
C THR A 163 17.29 11.92 -5.35
N LYS A 164 16.28 12.57 -4.81
CA LYS A 164 14.90 12.07 -4.81
C LYS A 164 14.03 12.99 -5.65
N LEU A 165 13.40 12.41 -6.67
CA LEU A 165 12.48 13.09 -7.56
C LEU A 165 11.05 12.63 -7.26
N PHE A 166 10.18 13.57 -6.97
CA PHE A 166 8.74 13.31 -6.90
C PHE A 166 8.10 14.03 -8.08
N LEU A 167 7.64 13.25 -9.04
CA LEU A 167 6.98 13.73 -10.25
C LEU A 167 5.47 13.68 -10.06
N SER A 168 4.77 14.67 -10.57
CA SER A 168 3.31 14.77 -10.47
C SER A 168 2.69 14.89 -11.85
N THR A 169 1.70 14.06 -12.16
CA THR A 169 0.90 14.22 -13.38
C THR A 169 -0.07 15.41 -13.31
N LYS A 170 -0.14 16.09 -12.16
CA LYS A 170 -1.06 17.22 -11.88
C LYS A 170 -0.31 18.55 -11.69
N GLY A 171 0.83 18.71 -12.35
CA GLY A 171 1.57 19.98 -12.37
C GLY A 171 0.83 21.05 -13.17
N GLU A 172 1.15 22.32 -12.90
CA GLU A 172 0.61 23.50 -13.64
C GLU A 172 1.75 24.49 -13.97
N ASN A 173 3.03 24.08 -13.89
CA ASN A 173 4.21 24.93 -14.06
C ASN A 173 5.02 24.50 -15.29
N GLU A 174 4.40 24.38 -16.43
CA GLU A 174 5.00 23.92 -17.69
C GLU A 174 6.23 24.74 -18.11
N ASP A 175 6.20 26.06 -17.85
CA ASP A 175 7.30 26.98 -18.18
C ASP A 175 8.57 26.75 -17.34
N GLU A 176 8.49 26.00 -16.23
CA GLU A 176 9.60 25.75 -15.31
C GLU A 176 10.29 24.39 -15.54
N VAL A 177 9.73 23.56 -16.39
CA VAL A 177 10.21 22.19 -16.66
C VAL A 177 10.36 21.95 -18.17
N SER A 178 11.04 20.88 -18.55
CA SER A 178 11.16 20.56 -19.98
C SER A 178 9.84 20.06 -20.57
N LYS A 179 9.61 20.37 -21.84
CA LYS A 179 8.44 19.88 -22.57
C LYS A 179 8.38 18.35 -22.57
N GLU A 180 9.54 17.71 -22.70
CA GLU A 180 9.65 16.25 -22.71
C GLU A 180 9.14 15.62 -21.42
N LEU A 181 9.41 16.24 -20.26
CA LEU A 181 8.88 15.77 -18.97
C LEU A 181 7.35 15.96 -18.90
N VAL A 182 6.84 17.11 -19.34
CA VAL A 182 5.38 17.37 -19.35
C VAL A 182 4.66 16.38 -20.26
N ASP A 183 5.13 16.22 -21.49
CA ASP A 183 4.57 15.28 -22.46
C ASP A 183 4.57 13.84 -21.91
N PHE A 184 5.66 13.43 -21.26
CA PHE A 184 5.79 12.12 -20.63
C PHE A 184 4.78 11.93 -19.48
N LEU A 185 4.65 12.91 -18.59
CA LEU A 185 3.72 12.82 -17.44
C LEU A 185 2.26 12.84 -17.88
N HIS A 186 1.92 13.57 -18.94
CA HIS A 186 0.59 13.48 -19.55
C HIS A 186 0.37 12.11 -20.18
N TYR A 187 1.35 11.61 -20.94
CA TYR A 187 1.28 10.30 -21.59
C TYR A 187 1.06 9.16 -20.58
N ILE A 188 1.67 9.21 -19.39
CA ILE A 188 1.47 8.20 -18.34
C ILE A 188 -0.01 8.04 -17.97
N THR A 189 -0.77 9.12 -17.92
CA THR A 189 -2.18 9.11 -17.56
C THR A 189 -3.10 8.79 -18.74
N GLU A 190 -2.59 8.91 -19.96
CA GLU A 190 -3.36 8.70 -21.18
C GLU A 190 -2.53 7.93 -22.22
N SER A 191 -2.16 6.69 -21.87
CA SER A 191 -1.31 5.82 -22.70
C SER A 191 -2.10 5.07 -23.79
N ASN A 192 -3.13 5.71 -24.35
CA ASN A 192 -3.93 5.16 -25.46
C ASN A 192 -3.38 5.60 -26.83
N GLU A 193 -4.01 5.17 -27.92
CA GLU A 193 -3.61 5.48 -29.29
C GLU A 193 -3.55 7.01 -29.59
N HIS A 194 -4.32 7.81 -28.86
CA HIS A 194 -4.44 9.26 -29.05
C HIS A 194 -3.66 10.08 -28.02
N GLY A 195 -3.10 9.45 -26.99
CA GLY A 195 -2.41 10.13 -25.88
C GLY A 195 -1.00 10.63 -26.24
N LEU A 196 -0.48 10.31 -27.43
CA LEU A 196 0.82 10.78 -27.89
C LEU A 196 0.68 12.15 -28.56
N PRO A 197 1.40 13.21 -28.12
CA PRO A 197 1.41 14.49 -28.81
C PRO A 197 1.98 14.36 -30.25
N GLU A 198 1.43 15.12 -31.19
CA GLU A 198 1.91 15.13 -32.61
C GLU A 198 3.41 15.43 -32.68
N GLU A 199 3.85 16.45 -31.94
CA GLU A 199 5.27 16.81 -31.79
C GLU A 199 5.76 16.42 -30.39
N CYS A 200 6.39 15.26 -30.27
CA CYS A 200 6.98 14.76 -29.04
C CYS A 200 8.42 14.27 -29.25
N ASP A 201 9.13 14.07 -28.13
CA ASP A 201 10.46 13.46 -28.12
C ASP A 201 10.40 12.01 -28.69
N GLU A 202 11.42 11.68 -29.50
CA GLU A 202 11.54 10.39 -30.18
C GLU A 202 11.56 9.21 -29.18
N ARG A 203 12.06 9.43 -27.96
CA ARG A 203 12.04 8.42 -26.89
C ARG A 203 10.62 8.13 -26.42
N LEU A 204 9.79 9.19 -26.29
CA LEU A 204 8.38 9.02 -25.92
C LEU A 204 7.60 8.29 -27.02
N ARG A 205 7.93 8.55 -28.29
CA ARG A 205 7.36 7.85 -29.44
C ARG A 205 7.65 6.35 -29.40
N ARG A 206 8.91 5.97 -29.16
CA ARG A 206 9.30 4.55 -29.05
C ARG A 206 8.65 3.87 -27.83
N LEU A 207 8.55 4.57 -26.71
CA LEU A 207 7.83 4.06 -25.56
C LEU A 207 6.36 3.81 -25.90
N HIS A 208 5.71 4.74 -26.60
CA HIS A 208 4.33 4.59 -27.05
C HIS A 208 4.18 3.35 -27.96
N GLU A 209 5.03 3.18 -28.96
CA GLU A 209 5.00 2.02 -29.87
C GLU A 209 5.10 0.72 -29.07
N SER A 210 6.05 0.62 -28.14
CA SER A 210 6.19 -0.53 -27.25
C SER A 210 4.93 -0.77 -26.41
N ILE A 211 4.33 0.27 -25.85
CA ILE A 211 3.08 0.16 -25.07
C ILE A 211 1.92 -0.33 -25.93
N GLN A 212 1.78 0.15 -27.16
CA GLN A 212 0.71 -0.31 -28.06
C GLN A 212 0.91 -1.79 -28.46
N GLU A 213 2.16 -2.22 -28.66
CA GLU A 213 2.47 -3.64 -28.90
C GLU A 213 2.07 -4.52 -27.70
N ILE A 214 2.40 -4.08 -26.46
CA ILE A 214 2.01 -4.76 -25.23
C ILE A 214 0.50 -4.88 -25.14
N LYS A 215 -0.25 -3.80 -25.37
CA LYS A 215 -1.72 -3.76 -25.28
C LYS A 215 -2.43 -4.62 -26.32
N THR A 216 -1.79 -4.94 -27.42
CA THR A 216 -2.33 -5.81 -28.48
C THR A 216 -1.84 -7.26 -28.37
N SER A 217 -0.96 -7.56 -27.40
CA SER A 217 -0.37 -8.87 -27.20
C SER A 217 -1.33 -9.84 -26.51
N THR A 218 -1.77 -10.88 -27.22
CA THR A 218 -2.61 -11.94 -26.64
C THR A 218 -1.94 -12.67 -25.48
N SER A 219 -0.61 -12.82 -25.48
CA SER A 219 0.11 -13.46 -24.39
C SER A 219 0.06 -12.63 -23.11
N VAL A 220 0.19 -11.31 -23.22
CA VAL A 220 0.08 -10.37 -22.09
C VAL A 220 -1.36 -10.33 -21.56
N GLU A 221 -2.35 -10.34 -22.45
CA GLU A 221 -3.76 -10.37 -22.05
C GLU A 221 -4.08 -11.64 -21.25
N VAL A 222 -3.60 -12.81 -21.68
CA VAL A 222 -3.77 -14.09 -20.95
C VAL A 222 -3.05 -14.04 -19.58
N GLU A 223 -1.88 -13.45 -19.50
CA GLU A 223 -1.15 -13.29 -18.23
C GLU A 223 -1.92 -12.39 -17.27
N TYR A 224 -2.45 -11.28 -17.75
CA TYR A 224 -3.30 -10.38 -16.99
C TYR A 224 -4.55 -11.08 -16.44
N MET A 225 -5.28 -11.82 -17.30
CA MET A 225 -6.45 -12.59 -16.87
C MET A 225 -6.13 -13.60 -15.77
N LYS A 226 -4.98 -14.29 -15.85
CA LYS A 226 -4.53 -15.21 -14.81
C LYS A 226 -4.19 -14.51 -13.50
N MET A 227 -3.60 -13.32 -13.57
CA MET A 227 -3.30 -12.50 -12.38
C MET A 227 -4.59 -12.07 -11.70
N GLU A 228 -5.54 -11.49 -12.43
CA GLU A 228 -6.84 -11.05 -11.94
C GLU A 228 -7.63 -12.20 -11.28
N GLU A 229 -7.68 -13.38 -11.93
CA GLU A 229 -8.34 -14.56 -11.36
C GLU A 229 -7.69 -14.97 -10.03
N ARG A 230 -6.36 -14.95 -9.94
CA ARG A 230 -5.63 -15.27 -8.70
C ARG A 230 -5.92 -14.26 -7.60
N GLU A 231 -5.93 -12.98 -7.92
CA GLU A 231 -6.25 -11.93 -6.95
C GLU A 231 -7.69 -12.04 -6.45
N ARG A 232 -8.64 -12.34 -7.33
CA ARG A 232 -10.03 -12.59 -6.97
C ARG A 232 -10.16 -13.74 -5.98
N LEU A 233 -9.51 -14.87 -6.24
CA LEU A 233 -9.52 -16.02 -5.34
C LEU A 233 -8.93 -15.70 -3.97
N VAL A 234 -7.82 -14.97 -3.92
CA VAL A 234 -7.18 -14.54 -2.65
C VAL A 234 -8.10 -13.61 -1.87
N LYS A 235 -8.77 -12.66 -2.54
CA LYS A 235 -9.76 -11.78 -1.89
C LYS A 235 -10.95 -12.57 -1.33
N GLU A 236 -11.51 -13.49 -2.11
CA GLU A 236 -12.63 -14.35 -1.68
C GLU A 236 -12.25 -15.18 -0.43
N GLU A 237 -11.09 -15.82 -0.43
CA GLU A 237 -10.58 -16.57 0.72
C GLU A 237 -10.37 -15.69 1.97
N ALA A 238 -9.84 -14.48 1.77
CA ALA A 238 -9.63 -13.53 2.88
C ALA A 238 -10.95 -13.07 3.50
N ILE A 239 -11.96 -12.79 2.67
CA ILE A 239 -13.32 -12.41 3.12
C ILE A 239 -13.96 -13.58 3.88
N GLU A 240 -13.91 -14.80 3.36
CA GLU A 240 -14.46 -15.98 4.02
C GLU A 240 -13.80 -16.23 5.38
N ARG A 241 -12.47 -16.10 5.44
CA ARG A 241 -11.70 -16.20 6.69
C ARG A 241 -12.14 -15.15 7.71
N GLY A 242 -12.22 -13.88 7.28
CA GLY A 242 -12.66 -12.78 8.12
C GLY A 242 -14.08 -12.97 8.67
N LEU A 243 -15.01 -13.43 7.84
CA LEU A 243 -16.38 -13.75 8.25
C LEU A 243 -16.42 -14.90 9.27
N ARG A 244 -15.62 -15.94 9.07
CA ARG A 244 -15.53 -17.07 10.00
C ARG A 244 -14.97 -16.64 11.35
N GLU A 245 -13.87 -15.89 11.35
CA GLU A 245 -13.26 -15.37 12.58
C GLU A 245 -14.19 -14.40 13.32
N GLY A 246 -14.87 -13.52 12.58
CA GLY A 246 -15.87 -12.60 13.16
C GLY A 246 -17.03 -13.33 13.81
N ARG A 247 -17.54 -14.41 13.20
CA ARG A 247 -18.61 -15.24 13.80
C ARG A 247 -18.16 -15.94 15.09
N ILE A 248 -16.92 -16.47 15.10
CA ILE A 248 -16.36 -17.13 16.30
C ILE A 248 -16.24 -16.10 17.43
N ARG A 249 -15.60 -14.97 17.16
CA ARG A 249 -15.41 -13.90 18.16
C ARG A 249 -16.73 -13.36 18.69
N GLY A 250 -17.68 -13.02 17.81
CA GLY A 250 -18.98 -12.51 18.24
C GLY A 250 -19.78 -13.52 19.07
N ARG A 251 -19.61 -14.84 18.80
CA ARG A 251 -20.24 -15.88 19.62
C ARG A 251 -19.60 -15.99 21.01
N GLU A 252 -18.27 -15.86 21.10
CA GLU A 252 -17.55 -15.88 22.38
C GLU A 252 -17.86 -14.64 23.20
N GLU A 253 -17.84 -13.46 22.60
CA GLU A 253 -18.20 -12.19 23.25
C GLU A 253 -19.64 -12.22 23.78
N GLY A 254 -20.61 -12.62 22.94
CA GLY A 254 -22.00 -12.72 23.33
C GLY A 254 -22.24 -13.75 24.44
N ARG A 255 -21.47 -14.85 24.47
CA ARG A 255 -21.53 -15.84 25.55
C ARG A 255 -20.99 -15.27 26.88
N GLU A 256 -19.89 -14.54 26.82
CA GLU A 256 -19.27 -13.92 27.98
C GLU A 256 -20.12 -12.78 28.53
N GLU A 257 -20.70 -11.94 27.65
CA GLU A 257 -21.64 -10.89 28.04
C GLU A 257 -22.91 -11.51 28.71
N GLY A 258 -23.49 -12.55 28.08
CA GLY A 258 -24.66 -13.24 28.64
C GLY A 258 -24.37 -13.88 29.98
N ARG A 259 -23.16 -14.41 30.20
CA ARG A 259 -22.75 -14.96 31.51
C ARG A 259 -22.69 -13.85 32.58
N LYS A 260 -22.02 -12.73 32.27
CA LYS A 260 -21.89 -11.58 33.19
C LYS A 260 -23.26 -10.99 33.54
N GLU A 261 -24.12 -10.82 32.56
CA GLU A 261 -25.46 -10.30 32.77
C GLU A 261 -26.32 -11.29 33.61
N GLY A 262 -26.21 -12.60 33.33
CA GLY A 262 -26.88 -13.61 34.13
C GLY A 262 -26.42 -13.62 35.61
N GLU A 263 -25.12 -13.47 35.86
CA GLU A 263 -24.55 -13.33 37.21
C GLU A 263 -25.10 -12.08 37.92
N ARG A 264 -25.08 -10.93 37.26
CA ARG A 264 -25.59 -9.64 37.77
C ARG A 264 -27.08 -9.77 38.16
N ILE A 265 -27.91 -10.31 37.26
CA ILE A 265 -29.33 -10.50 37.50
C ILE A 265 -29.55 -11.47 38.69
N GLY A 266 -28.75 -12.56 38.78
CA GLY A 266 -28.78 -13.51 39.85
C GLY A 266 -28.45 -12.88 41.21
N GLU A 267 -27.43 -12.05 41.30
CA GLU A 267 -27.04 -11.32 42.51
C GLU A 267 -28.11 -10.31 42.93
N GLU A 268 -28.66 -9.52 42.01
CA GLU A 268 -29.72 -8.57 42.27
C GLU A 268 -30.99 -9.28 42.80
N ARG A 269 -31.35 -10.42 42.23
CA ARG A 269 -32.49 -11.23 42.63
C ARG A 269 -32.32 -11.79 44.07
N LEU A 270 -31.09 -12.27 44.36
CA LEU A 270 -30.77 -12.75 45.73
C LEU A 270 -30.81 -11.61 46.75
N ALA A 271 -30.22 -10.47 46.43
CA ALA A 271 -30.21 -9.28 47.30
C ALA A 271 -31.65 -8.82 47.62
N ASN A 272 -32.51 -8.77 46.58
CA ASN A 272 -33.92 -8.41 46.75
C ASN A 272 -34.67 -9.41 47.66
N LEU A 273 -34.43 -10.73 47.53
CA LEU A 273 -34.99 -11.73 48.40
C LEU A 273 -34.56 -11.53 49.86
N LEU A 274 -33.26 -11.37 50.11
CA LEU A 274 -32.71 -11.17 51.44
C LEU A 274 -33.25 -9.90 52.12
N MET A 275 -33.41 -8.80 51.35
CA MET A 275 -34.06 -7.59 51.86
C MET A 275 -35.53 -7.81 52.26
N LYS A 276 -36.30 -8.59 51.48
CA LYS A 276 -37.70 -8.90 51.80
C LYS A 276 -37.80 -9.79 53.02
N LEU A 277 -36.94 -10.81 53.14
CA LEU A 277 -36.85 -11.68 54.28
C LEU A 277 -36.49 -10.93 55.60
N SER A 278 -35.53 -10.03 55.53
CA SER A 278 -35.10 -9.16 56.62
C SER A 278 -36.24 -8.29 57.14
N LYS A 279 -37.02 -7.66 56.23
CA LYS A 279 -38.20 -6.85 56.60
C LYS A 279 -39.30 -7.66 57.36
N GLN A 280 -39.33 -8.95 57.11
CA GLN A 280 -40.30 -9.87 57.81
C GLN A 280 -39.70 -10.60 59.02
N ASN A 281 -38.49 -10.26 59.47
CA ASN A 281 -37.72 -10.89 60.52
C ASN A 281 -37.49 -12.42 60.32
N ARG A 282 -37.41 -12.86 59.04
CA ARG A 282 -37.18 -14.27 58.66
C ARG A 282 -35.70 -14.55 58.49
N GLN A 283 -34.87 -14.37 59.50
CA GLN A 283 -33.41 -14.49 59.41
C GLN A 283 -32.94 -15.92 59.16
N GLU A 284 -33.63 -16.94 59.74
CA GLU A 284 -33.30 -18.35 59.50
C GLU A 284 -33.49 -18.73 58.00
N ASP A 285 -34.58 -18.22 57.41
CA ASP A 285 -34.81 -18.43 55.96
C ASP A 285 -33.78 -17.75 55.09
N SER A 286 -33.23 -16.62 55.52
CA SER A 286 -32.11 -15.94 54.79
C SER A 286 -30.86 -16.83 54.75
N ILE A 287 -30.49 -17.44 55.89
CA ILE A 287 -29.35 -18.35 56.00
C ILE A 287 -29.57 -19.58 55.10
N LYS A 288 -30.74 -20.20 55.25
CA LYS A 288 -31.08 -21.39 54.46
C LYS A 288 -31.16 -21.13 52.95
N ALA A 289 -31.61 -19.96 52.54
CA ALA A 289 -31.62 -19.56 51.13
C ALA A 289 -30.22 -19.39 50.55
N LEU A 290 -29.21 -19.09 51.38
CA LEU A 290 -27.80 -19.00 50.90
C LEU A 290 -27.20 -20.40 50.72
N GLU A 291 -27.57 -21.37 51.52
CA GLU A 291 -27.01 -22.71 51.54
C GLU A 291 -27.77 -23.70 50.63
N ASP A 292 -29.10 -23.58 50.53
CA ASP A 292 -29.97 -24.48 49.77
C ASP A 292 -30.61 -23.79 48.55
N LEU A 293 -30.17 -24.18 47.36
CA LEU A 293 -30.63 -23.65 46.09
C LEU A 293 -32.13 -23.95 45.84
N GLU A 294 -32.61 -25.16 46.23
CA GLU A 294 -34.01 -25.54 45.99
C GLU A 294 -34.93 -24.79 46.94
N TYR A 295 -34.49 -24.58 48.19
CA TYR A 295 -35.20 -23.74 49.12
C TYR A 295 -35.25 -22.26 48.65
N ARG A 296 -34.17 -21.75 48.14
CA ARG A 296 -34.08 -20.41 47.57
C ARG A 296 -35.05 -20.22 46.37
N LYS A 297 -35.19 -21.21 45.52
CA LYS A 297 -36.16 -21.19 44.41
C LYS A 297 -37.60 -21.06 44.92
N LYS A 298 -37.96 -21.81 45.93
CA LYS A 298 -39.30 -21.71 46.56
C LYS A 298 -39.55 -20.31 47.13
N LEU A 299 -38.55 -19.72 47.78
CA LEU A 299 -38.65 -18.37 48.29
C LEU A 299 -38.74 -17.32 47.19
N TYR A 300 -38.07 -17.51 46.04
CA TYR A 300 -38.24 -16.64 44.87
C TYR A 300 -39.69 -16.64 44.37
N GLU A 301 -40.35 -17.80 44.35
CA GLU A 301 -41.74 -17.91 43.96
C GLU A 301 -42.67 -17.27 45.02
N GLU A 302 -42.43 -17.54 46.32
CA GLU A 302 -43.21 -16.99 47.45
C GLU A 302 -43.17 -15.45 47.46
N PHE A 303 -42.00 -14.87 47.20
CA PHE A 303 -41.79 -13.42 47.29
C PHE A 303 -41.94 -12.69 45.96
N GLY A 304 -42.15 -13.38 44.85
CA GLY A 304 -42.27 -12.80 43.53
C GLY A 304 -41.01 -12.04 43.10
N VAL A 305 -39.83 -12.64 43.26
CA VAL A 305 -38.51 -12.04 42.92
C VAL A 305 -37.85 -12.85 41.86
#